data_403852f11f7d88e30cce5ab2fd1faa50
#
_entry.id   403852f11f7d88e30cce5ab2fd1faa50
#
_cell.length_a   1.000
_cell.length_b   1.000
_cell.length_c   1.000
_cell.angle_alpha   90.00
_cell.angle_beta   90.00
_cell.angle_gamma   90.00
#
_symmetry.space_group_name_H-M   'P 1'
#
loop_
_entity.id
_entity.type
_entity.pdbx_description
1 polymer ?
#
loop_
_entity_poly.entity_id
_entity_poly.type
_entity_poly.pdbx_seq_one_letter_code
_entity_poly.pdbx_strand_id
1 'polypeptide(L)'
;FDWSCTDISKINSKFKLEKYIILFPFCSPHLHLKKWPHYNELIKLIKDELKNEYKVVIAPGPNELEEAQNFNAECILDNGKALKIPQLSSLIKKSSFVVANDTGPAHMSAHLGVKGIALFGSHTTAYKVSIEREKFKAIQVADLKKLSARKVFEKIIL
;
A
#
# COMPACT_ATOMS: atom_id res chain seq x y z
N PHE A 1 -23.01 -8.58 2.03
CA PHE A 1 -22.41 -8.30 0.72
C PHE A 1 -20.90 -8.45 0.80
N ASP A 2 -20.38 -9.44 0.11
CA ASP A 2 -18.94 -9.73 0.18
C ASP A 2 -18.21 -9.26 -1.09
N TRP A 3 -18.11 -7.95 -1.23
CA TRP A 3 -17.41 -7.29 -2.33
C TRP A 3 -15.90 -7.58 -2.33
N SER A 4 -15.37 -8.13 -1.24
CA SER A 4 -13.94 -8.47 -1.11
C SER A 4 -13.61 -9.88 -1.60
N CYS A 5 -14.59 -10.63 -2.13
CA CYS A 5 -14.41 -11.98 -2.66
C CYS A 5 -14.45 -12.04 -4.18
N THR A 6 -14.23 -10.92 -4.86
CA THR A 6 -14.14 -10.90 -6.32
C THR A 6 -13.00 -11.78 -6.80
N ASP A 7 -13.27 -12.59 -7.82
CA ASP A 7 -12.27 -13.49 -8.40
C ASP A 7 -11.18 -12.68 -9.13
N ILE A 8 -9.94 -12.79 -8.66
CA ILE A 8 -8.76 -12.19 -9.27
C ILE A 8 -7.74 -13.27 -9.70
N SER A 9 -8.20 -14.49 -9.95
CA SER A 9 -7.32 -15.61 -10.31
C SER A 9 -6.49 -15.33 -11.56
N LYS A 10 -7.06 -14.67 -12.57
CA LYS A 10 -6.33 -14.27 -13.77
C LYS A 10 -5.20 -13.28 -13.47
N ILE A 11 -5.46 -12.32 -12.59
CA ILE A 11 -4.47 -11.34 -12.14
C ILE A 11 -3.38 -12.05 -11.34
N ASN A 12 -3.75 -12.89 -10.39
CA ASN A 12 -2.81 -13.66 -9.59
C ASN A 12 -1.89 -14.54 -10.46
N SER A 13 -2.46 -15.19 -11.48
CA SER A 13 -1.69 -16.04 -12.41
C SER A 13 -0.74 -15.21 -13.27
N LYS A 14 -1.22 -14.10 -13.82
CA LYS A 14 -0.42 -13.21 -14.69
C LYS A 14 0.79 -12.65 -13.96
N PHE A 15 0.62 -12.18 -12.73
CA PHE A 15 1.68 -11.56 -11.93
C PHE A 15 2.36 -12.54 -10.97
N LYS A 16 1.95 -13.80 -10.95
CA LYS A 16 2.50 -14.87 -10.08
C LYS A 16 2.48 -14.45 -8.60
N LEU A 17 1.31 -14.01 -8.13
CA LEU A 17 1.14 -13.49 -6.78
C LEU A 17 0.88 -14.63 -5.79
N GLU A 18 1.82 -14.85 -4.88
CA GLU A 18 1.65 -15.75 -3.73
C GLU A 18 1.80 -14.96 -2.44
N LYS A 19 3.03 -14.60 -2.09
CA LYS A 19 3.34 -13.73 -0.93
C LYS A 19 3.73 -12.37 -1.45
N TYR A 20 3.00 -11.35 -1.07
CA TYR A 20 3.30 -10.00 -1.54
C TYR A 20 2.95 -8.93 -0.51
N ILE A 21 3.73 -7.88 -0.57
CA ILE A 21 3.50 -6.65 0.18
C ILE A 21 3.00 -5.62 -0.83
N ILE A 22 1.87 -4.99 -0.53
CA ILE A 22 1.29 -3.99 -1.41
C ILE A 22 1.53 -2.59 -0.85
N LEU A 23 1.97 -1.68 -1.70
CA LEU A 23 2.24 -0.30 -1.33
C LEU A 23 1.27 0.62 -2.05
N PHE A 24 0.81 1.67 -1.37
CA PHE A 24 -0.02 2.72 -1.94
C PHE A 24 0.68 4.07 -1.73
N PRO A 25 1.64 4.41 -2.62
CA PRO A 25 2.46 5.61 -2.48
C PRO A 25 1.81 6.88 -3.03
N PHE A 26 0.56 6.80 -3.43
CA PHE A 26 -0.15 7.88 -4.11
C PHE A 26 -0.95 8.74 -3.13
N CYS A 27 -1.25 9.96 -3.55
CA CYS A 27 -2.20 10.84 -2.87
C CYS A 27 -2.73 11.89 -3.85
N SER A 28 -3.77 12.62 -3.46
CA SER A 28 -4.27 13.72 -4.28
C SER A 28 -3.17 14.74 -4.56
N PRO A 29 -3.09 15.27 -5.80
CA PRO A 29 -2.03 16.22 -6.19
C PRO A 29 -1.93 17.47 -5.30
N HIS A 30 -3.04 17.85 -4.67
CA HIS A 30 -3.11 19.04 -3.81
C HIS A 30 -2.63 18.80 -2.38
N LEU A 31 -2.29 17.57 -2.03
CA LEU A 31 -2.00 17.17 -0.65
C LEU A 31 -0.57 16.62 -0.51
N HIS A 32 0.42 17.44 -0.88
CA HIS A 32 1.83 17.06 -0.83
C HIS A 32 2.29 16.60 0.56
N LEU A 33 1.67 17.11 1.63
CA LEU A 33 2.00 16.71 3.01
C LEU A 33 1.65 15.26 3.32
N LYS A 34 0.82 14.63 2.50
CA LYS A 34 0.46 13.20 2.63
C LYS A 34 1.46 12.27 1.95
N LYS A 35 2.38 12.80 1.14
CA LYS A 35 3.36 11.98 0.42
C LYS A 35 4.58 11.68 1.29
N TRP A 36 4.87 10.40 1.44
CA TRP A 36 6.13 9.96 1.99
C TRP A 36 7.11 9.71 0.83
N PRO A 37 8.28 10.37 0.80
CA PRO A 37 9.16 10.33 -0.38
C PRO A 37 10.08 9.12 -0.45
N HIS A 38 10.07 8.22 0.54
CA HIS A 38 11.06 7.14 0.67
C HIS A 38 10.54 5.75 0.29
N TYR A 39 9.51 5.66 -0.55
CA TYR A 39 8.96 4.36 -0.96
C TYR A 39 9.97 3.51 -1.75
N ASN A 40 10.75 4.10 -2.65
CA ASN A 40 11.76 3.33 -3.40
C ASN A 40 12.86 2.78 -2.48
N GLU A 41 13.24 3.52 -1.45
CA GLU A 41 14.17 3.03 -0.43
C GLU A 41 13.56 1.86 0.36
N LEU A 42 12.27 1.96 0.72
CA LEU A 42 11.55 0.88 1.38
C LEU A 42 11.47 -0.37 0.50
N ILE A 43 11.17 -0.20 -0.78
CA ILE A 43 11.11 -1.31 -1.74
C ILE A 43 12.45 -2.03 -1.78
N LYS A 44 13.55 -1.29 -1.84
CA LYS A 44 14.89 -1.86 -1.83
C LYS A 44 15.16 -2.64 -0.54
N LEU A 45 14.83 -2.07 0.62
CA LEU A 45 15.00 -2.74 1.91
C LEU A 45 14.20 -4.05 1.97
N ILE A 46 12.96 -4.04 1.52
CA ILE A 46 12.13 -5.25 1.51
C ILE A 46 12.78 -6.33 0.65
N LYS A 47 13.23 -6.00 -0.54
CA LYS A 47 13.87 -6.96 -1.45
C LYS A 47 15.17 -7.52 -0.89
N ASP A 48 16.00 -6.67 -0.33
CA ASP A 48 17.31 -7.05 0.19
C ASP A 48 17.19 -7.85 1.51
N GLU A 49 16.42 -7.35 2.46
CA GLU A 49 16.31 -7.95 3.80
C GLU A 49 15.47 -9.23 3.80
N LEU A 50 14.43 -9.28 2.98
CA LEU A 50 13.58 -10.47 2.86
C LEU A 50 14.00 -11.39 1.70
N LYS A 51 15.13 -11.12 1.05
CA LYS A 51 15.75 -11.97 0.02
C LYS A 51 14.77 -12.36 -1.09
N ASN A 52 13.92 -11.42 -1.50
CA ASN A 52 12.89 -11.63 -2.54
C ASN A 52 11.86 -12.73 -2.19
N GLU A 53 11.71 -13.08 -0.92
CA GLU A 53 10.66 -14.01 -0.50
C GLU A 53 9.26 -13.42 -0.73
N TYR A 54 9.13 -12.10 -0.65
CA TYR A 54 7.88 -11.39 -0.87
C TYR A 54 7.99 -10.51 -2.11
N LYS A 55 7.01 -10.57 -2.99
CA LYS A 55 6.89 -9.58 -4.06
C LYS A 55 6.47 -8.24 -3.47
N VAL A 56 6.95 -7.16 -4.07
CA VAL A 56 6.51 -5.81 -3.75
C VAL A 56 5.71 -5.29 -4.92
N VAL A 57 4.46 -4.95 -4.68
CA VAL A 57 3.53 -4.52 -5.73
C VAL A 57 2.87 -3.20 -5.39
N ILE A 58 2.42 -2.50 -6.41
CA ILE A 58 1.58 -1.31 -6.30
C ILE A 58 0.35 -1.51 -7.19
N ALA A 59 -0.76 -0.89 -6.80
CA ALA A 59 -2.01 -0.95 -7.57
C ALA A 59 -2.54 0.48 -7.75
N PRO A 60 -2.07 1.18 -8.81
CA PRO A 60 -2.47 2.56 -9.05
C PRO A 60 -3.93 2.67 -9.48
N GLY A 61 -4.56 3.81 -9.12
CA GLY A 61 -5.85 4.18 -9.67
C GLY A 61 -5.73 4.72 -11.10
N PRO A 62 -6.87 5.04 -11.76
CA PRO A 62 -6.86 5.46 -13.17
C PRO A 62 -6.02 6.70 -13.45
N ASN A 63 -5.92 7.61 -12.49
CA ASN A 63 -5.19 8.86 -12.64
C ASN A 63 -3.75 8.79 -12.11
N GLU A 64 -3.30 7.60 -11.72
CA GLU A 64 -2.00 7.38 -11.07
C GLU A 64 -1.05 6.51 -11.90
N LEU A 65 -1.49 6.10 -13.11
CA LEU A 65 -0.72 5.18 -13.95
C LEU A 65 0.64 5.74 -14.36
N GLU A 66 0.71 7.03 -14.65
CA GLU A 66 1.95 7.70 -15.03
C GLU A 66 2.89 7.80 -13.83
N GLU A 67 2.38 8.24 -12.68
CA GLU A 67 3.18 8.35 -11.45
C GLU A 67 3.71 6.98 -11.00
N ALA A 68 2.94 5.92 -11.23
CA ALA A 68 3.31 4.55 -10.86
C ALA A 68 4.64 4.11 -11.48
N GLN A 69 5.02 4.66 -12.63
CA GLN A 69 6.27 4.34 -13.31
C GLN A 69 7.51 4.80 -12.53
N ASN A 70 7.35 5.70 -11.58
CA ASN A 70 8.45 6.20 -10.74
C ASN A 70 8.83 5.25 -9.60
N PHE A 71 8.07 4.17 -9.39
CA PHE A 71 8.30 3.23 -8.30
C PHE A 71 8.88 1.92 -8.83
N ASN A 72 9.85 1.37 -8.10
CA ASN A 72 10.56 0.14 -8.48
C ASN A 72 9.79 -1.12 -8.03
N ALA A 73 8.47 -1.09 -8.15
CA ALA A 73 7.58 -2.17 -7.79
C ALA A 73 6.72 -2.57 -8.99
N GLU A 74 6.27 -3.82 -8.98
CA GLU A 74 5.39 -4.32 -10.05
C GLU A 74 4.02 -3.68 -9.95
N CYS A 75 3.54 -3.11 -11.06
CA CYS A 75 2.19 -2.53 -11.14
C CYS A 75 1.17 -3.62 -11.43
N ILE A 76 0.20 -3.77 -10.55
CA ILE A 76 -0.90 -4.72 -10.75
C ILE A 76 -2.04 -4.00 -11.45
N LEU A 77 -2.33 -4.45 -12.67
CA LEU A 77 -3.33 -3.88 -13.55
C LEU A 77 -4.18 -5.00 -14.15
N ASP A 78 -5.37 -4.68 -14.61
CA ASP A 78 -6.22 -5.60 -15.36
C ASP A 78 -6.21 -5.18 -16.83
N ASN A 79 -5.51 -5.95 -17.67
CA ASN A 79 -5.32 -5.65 -19.11
C ASN A 79 -4.83 -4.22 -19.35
N GLY A 80 -3.87 -3.76 -18.55
CA GLY A 80 -3.28 -2.43 -18.66
C GLY A 80 -4.11 -1.30 -18.04
N LYS A 81 -5.24 -1.63 -17.40
CA LYS A 81 -6.13 -0.67 -16.75
C LYS A 81 -6.07 -0.81 -15.24
N ALA A 82 -6.36 0.29 -14.54
CA ALA A 82 -6.49 0.26 -13.08
C ALA A 82 -7.53 -0.77 -12.65
N LEU A 83 -7.27 -1.44 -11.52
CA LEU A 83 -8.20 -2.39 -10.93
C LEU A 83 -9.50 -1.68 -10.53
N LYS A 84 -10.61 -2.37 -10.68
CA LYS A 84 -11.89 -1.95 -10.12
C LYS A 84 -11.86 -2.12 -8.60
N ILE A 85 -12.71 -1.39 -7.90
CA ILE A 85 -12.76 -1.45 -6.42
C ILE A 85 -12.89 -2.88 -5.88
N PRO A 86 -13.79 -3.74 -6.40
CA PRO A 86 -13.86 -5.12 -5.92
C PRO A 86 -12.58 -5.93 -6.17
N GLN A 87 -11.91 -5.72 -7.29
CA GLN A 87 -10.64 -6.38 -7.60
C GLN A 87 -9.53 -5.90 -6.64
N LEU A 88 -9.47 -4.59 -6.40
CA LEU A 88 -8.50 -3.99 -5.49
C LEU A 88 -8.71 -4.53 -4.07
N SER A 89 -9.94 -4.62 -3.59
CA SER A 89 -10.23 -5.14 -2.27
C SER A 89 -9.81 -6.60 -2.11
N SER A 90 -10.03 -7.42 -3.13
CA SER A 90 -9.58 -8.82 -3.14
C SER A 90 -8.06 -8.93 -3.12
N LEU A 91 -7.38 -8.07 -3.87
CA LEU A 91 -5.91 -8.01 -3.88
C LEU A 91 -5.37 -7.62 -2.50
N ILE A 92 -5.96 -6.61 -1.87
CA ILE A 92 -5.58 -6.17 -0.52
C ILE A 92 -5.81 -7.30 0.49
N LYS A 93 -6.97 -7.92 0.45
CA LYS A 93 -7.34 -8.97 1.41
C LYS A 93 -6.37 -10.14 1.41
N LYS A 94 -5.81 -10.48 0.27
CA LYS A 94 -4.85 -11.58 0.10
C LYS A 94 -3.40 -11.18 0.32
N SER A 95 -3.12 -9.89 0.52
CA SER A 95 -1.75 -9.41 0.75
C SER A 95 -1.21 -9.86 2.11
N SER A 96 0.11 -9.94 2.19
CA SER A 96 0.80 -10.24 3.46
C SER A 96 0.91 -9.01 4.34
N PHE A 97 1.03 -7.83 3.75
CA PHE A 97 1.15 -6.56 4.47
C PHE A 97 0.85 -5.38 3.53
N VAL A 98 0.32 -4.31 4.08
CA VAL A 98 0.03 -3.06 3.36
C VAL A 98 0.79 -1.91 3.98
N VAL A 99 1.43 -1.10 3.15
CA VAL A 99 1.99 0.21 3.55
C VAL A 99 1.37 1.28 2.68
N ALA A 100 0.75 2.27 3.28
CA ALA A 100 0.00 3.27 2.54
C ALA A 100 0.17 4.68 3.11
N ASN A 101 0.09 5.67 2.24
CA ASN A 101 -0.20 7.04 2.65
C ASN A 101 -1.65 7.12 3.17
N ASP A 102 -2.03 8.24 3.78
CA ASP A 102 -3.40 8.50 4.21
C ASP A 102 -4.32 8.69 2.98
N THR A 103 -4.88 7.58 2.49
CA THR A 103 -5.67 7.50 1.25
C THR A 103 -6.81 6.50 1.38
N GLY A 104 -7.68 6.48 0.37
CA GLY A 104 -8.78 5.50 0.30
C GLY A 104 -8.34 4.05 0.47
N PRO A 105 -7.30 3.57 -0.25
CA PRO A 105 -6.79 2.20 -0.05
C PRO A 105 -6.31 1.90 1.37
N ALA A 106 -5.79 2.88 2.11
CA ALA A 106 -5.43 2.70 3.52
C ALA A 106 -6.67 2.40 4.37
N HIS A 107 -7.74 3.17 4.19
CA HIS A 107 -9.00 2.95 4.88
C HIS A 107 -9.63 1.61 4.51
N MET A 108 -9.60 1.26 3.24
CA MET A 108 -10.06 -0.05 2.76
C MET A 108 -9.29 -1.18 3.44
N SER A 109 -7.98 -1.08 3.52
CA SER A 109 -7.12 -2.08 4.16
C SER A 109 -7.46 -2.26 5.64
N ALA A 110 -7.66 -1.14 6.35
CA ALA A 110 -8.07 -1.16 7.75
C ALA A 110 -9.43 -1.87 7.94
N HIS A 111 -10.41 -1.54 7.11
CA HIS A 111 -11.74 -2.17 7.16
C HIS A 111 -11.72 -3.66 6.83
N LEU A 112 -10.84 -4.08 5.94
CA LEU A 112 -10.67 -5.49 5.60
C LEU A 112 -9.92 -6.29 6.68
N GLY A 113 -9.38 -5.62 7.70
CA GLY A 113 -8.67 -6.27 8.79
C GLY A 113 -7.33 -6.87 8.39
N VAL A 114 -6.70 -6.37 7.34
CA VAL A 114 -5.38 -6.86 6.91
C VAL A 114 -4.27 -6.23 7.75
N LYS A 115 -3.13 -6.89 7.80
CA LYS A 115 -1.94 -6.33 8.44
C LYS A 115 -1.41 -5.17 7.61
N GLY A 116 -1.13 -4.05 8.27
CA GLY A 116 -0.59 -2.92 7.55
C GLY A 116 -0.36 -1.70 8.41
N ILE A 117 0.19 -0.68 7.78
CA ILE A 117 0.44 0.62 8.38
C ILE A 117 0.06 1.73 7.41
N ALA A 118 -0.49 2.79 7.96
CA ALA A 118 -0.70 4.05 7.26
C ALA A 118 0.24 5.11 7.81
N LEU A 119 0.80 5.93 6.92
CA LEU A 119 1.77 6.95 7.26
C LEU A 119 1.11 8.32 7.30
N PHE A 120 1.19 8.97 8.45
CA PHE A 120 0.59 10.28 8.70
C PHE A 120 1.67 11.33 8.99
N GLY A 121 1.61 12.44 8.28
CA GLY A 121 2.40 13.62 8.57
C GLY A 121 1.59 14.64 9.39
N SER A 122 1.89 15.92 9.18
CA SER A 122 1.23 17.03 9.91
C SER A 122 -0.17 17.37 9.42
N HIS A 123 -0.63 16.79 8.31
CA HIS A 123 -1.91 17.14 7.68
C HIS A 123 -3.14 16.74 8.51
N THR A 124 -3.04 15.66 9.28
CA THR A 124 -4.09 15.17 10.18
C THR A 124 -3.52 14.15 11.15
N THR A 125 -4.33 13.60 12.02
CA THR A 125 -3.94 12.54 12.94
C THR A 125 -4.69 11.24 12.64
N ALA A 126 -4.05 10.12 12.95
CA ALA A 126 -4.67 8.80 12.83
C ALA A 126 -5.97 8.71 13.66
N TYR A 127 -5.98 9.34 14.83
CA TYR A 127 -7.15 9.39 15.71
C TYR A 127 -8.34 10.10 15.03
N LYS A 128 -8.10 11.24 14.39
CA LYS A 128 -9.17 12.00 13.71
C LYS A 128 -9.80 11.23 12.57
N VAL A 129 -9.03 10.43 11.84
CA VAL A 129 -9.57 9.64 10.73
C VAL A 129 -9.99 8.22 11.14
N SER A 130 -9.78 7.85 12.40
CA SER A 130 -10.20 6.57 12.97
C SER A 130 -9.73 5.35 12.15
N ILE A 131 -8.50 5.39 11.67
CA ILE A 131 -7.98 4.35 10.77
C ILE A 131 -7.46 3.12 11.50
N GLU A 132 -7.01 3.26 12.75
CA GLU A 132 -6.39 2.15 13.47
C GLU A 132 -7.38 1.02 13.76
N ARG A 133 -6.91 -0.20 13.57
CA ARG A 133 -7.59 -1.46 13.86
C ARG A 133 -6.60 -2.40 14.53
N GLU A 134 -7.07 -3.59 14.93
CA GLU A 134 -6.22 -4.59 15.59
C GLU A 134 -4.92 -4.88 14.81
N LYS A 135 -5.04 -5.09 13.51
CA LYS A 135 -3.91 -5.46 12.65
C LYS A 135 -3.41 -4.31 11.77
N PHE A 136 -4.13 -3.21 11.71
CA PHE A 136 -3.78 -2.07 10.88
C PHE A 136 -3.47 -0.87 11.76
N LYS A 137 -2.23 -0.40 11.73
CA LYS A 137 -1.72 0.62 12.63
C LYS A 137 -1.33 1.89 11.86
N ALA A 138 -1.07 2.95 12.58
CA ALA A 138 -0.63 4.21 12.02
C ALA A 138 0.74 4.60 12.56
N ILE A 139 1.54 5.21 11.69
CA ILE A 139 2.76 5.92 12.10
C ILE A 139 2.46 7.40 11.94
N GLN A 140 2.54 8.15 13.02
CA GLN A 140 2.29 9.58 13.06
C GLN A 140 3.60 10.31 13.30
N VAL A 141 3.99 11.19 12.37
CA VAL A 141 5.20 12.02 12.49
C VAL A 141 4.90 13.47 12.12
N ALA A 142 5.73 14.38 12.59
CA ALA A 142 5.59 15.80 12.26
C ALA A 142 5.93 16.09 10.79
N ASP A 143 6.93 15.39 10.23
CA ASP A 143 7.40 15.56 8.86
C ASP A 143 7.72 14.20 8.25
N LEU A 144 6.92 13.79 7.25
CA LEU A 144 7.11 12.53 6.54
C LEU A 144 8.47 12.42 5.85
N LYS A 145 9.05 13.55 5.41
CA LYS A 145 10.38 13.56 4.79
C LYS A 145 11.46 13.03 5.71
N LYS A 146 11.27 13.17 7.02
CA LYS A 146 12.22 12.73 8.06
C LYS A 146 11.98 11.32 8.55
N LEU A 147 10.86 10.70 8.16
CA LEU A 147 10.58 9.31 8.49
C LEU A 147 11.39 8.40 7.56
N SER A 148 12.37 7.69 8.12
CA SER A 148 13.25 6.83 7.31
C SER A 148 12.56 5.57 6.84
N ALA A 149 13.02 5.04 5.69
CA ALA A 149 12.56 3.75 5.18
C ALA A 149 12.84 2.62 6.18
N ARG A 150 13.97 2.66 6.88
CA ARG A 150 14.32 1.66 7.91
C ARG A 150 13.30 1.61 9.03
N LYS A 151 12.84 2.75 9.54
CA LYS A 151 11.84 2.80 10.60
C LYS A 151 10.51 2.21 10.15
N VAL A 152 10.10 2.48 8.90
CA VAL A 152 8.89 1.88 8.34
C VAL A 152 9.06 0.38 8.16
N PHE A 153 10.20 -0.04 7.62
CA PHE A 153 10.51 -1.47 7.44
C PHE A 153 10.43 -2.25 8.75
N GLU A 154 10.95 -1.69 9.83
CA GLU A 154 10.92 -2.32 11.17
C GLU A 154 9.49 -2.53 11.70
N LYS A 155 8.51 -1.82 11.18
CA LYS A 155 7.09 -1.98 11.56
C LYS A 155 6.35 -3.00 10.70
N ILE A 156 6.98 -3.52 9.66
CA ILE A 156 6.37 -4.56 8.81
C ILE A 156 6.42 -5.90 9.56
N ILE A 157 5.24 -6.42 9.87
CA ILE A 157 5.08 -7.70 10.60
C ILE A 157 4.46 -8.71 9.64
N LEU A 158 5.19 -9.77 9.34
CA LEU A 158 4.79 -10.78 8.36
C LEU A 158 4.39 -12.11 9.01
#